data_82cc605678779540be822e2a90ab9a35
#
_entry.id   82cc605678779540be822e2a90ab9a35
#
_cell.length_a   1.000
_cell.length_b   1.000
_cell.length_c   1.000
_cell.angle_alpha   90.00
_cell.angle_beta   90.00
_cell.angle_gamma   90.00
#
_symmetry.space_group_name_H-M   'P 1'
#
loop_
_entity.id
_entity.type
_entity.pdbx_description
1 polymer ?
#
loop_
_entity_poly.entity_id
_entity_poly.type
_entity_poly.pdbx_seq_one_letter_code
_entity_poly.pdbx_strand_id
1 'polypeptide(L)'
;IMVVGGFFHRLIEKNTTVPTARSHIFTTTRDDQTSVKILVMQGESERAEENEILGEFVLTGLRKASRGEVEVEVTFEISADGIVSVTARDLETGKEQSITVNATGTLDENEIQQIIEEHELYEVQAKA
;
A
#
# COMPACT_ATOMS: atom_id res chain seq x y z
N ILE A 1 -3.83 2.93 -1.53
CA ILE A 1 -3.48 1.57 -1.06
C ILE A 1 -4.71 0.68 -1.05
N MET A 2 -4.58 -0.52 -1.59
CA MET A 2 -5.65 -1.51 -1.49
C MET A 2 -5.66 -2.14 -0.10
N VAL A 3 -6.81 -2.13 0.54
CA VAL A 3 -7.01 -2.72 1.87
C VAL A 3 -7.92 -3.95 1.77
N VAL A 4 -8.14 -4.63 2.90
CA VAL A 4 -8.97 -5.83 2.99
C VAL A 4 -10.33 -5.64 2.33
N GLY A 5 -10.80 -6.65 1.61
CA GLY A 5 -12.07 -6.60 0.88
C GLY A 5 -12.01 -5.91 -0.49
N GLY A 6 -10.81 -5.55 -0.96
CA GLY A 6 -10.63 -4.90 -2.26
C GLY A 6 -10.99 -3.42 -2.29
N PHE A 7 -11.10 -2.78 -1.13
CA PHE A 7 -11.36 -1.35 -1.06
C PHE A 7 -10.07 -0.54 -1.16
N PHE A 8 -10.21 0.70 -1.56
CA PHE A 8 -9.11 1.64 -1.74
C PHE A 8 -9.03 2.59 -0.54
N HIS A 9 -7.90 2.58 0.18
CA HIS A 9 -7.65 3.53 1.25
C HIS A 9 -6.83 4.70 0.71
N ARG A 10 -7.43 5.89 0.71
CA ARG A 10 -6.81 7.10 0.17
C ARG A 10 -5.92 7.75 1.22
N LEU A 11 -4.63 7.92 0.91
CA LEU A 11 -3.68 8.62 1.75
C LEU A 11 -3.50 10.07 1.33
N ILE A 12 -3.52 10.33 0.01
CA ILE A 12 -3.37 11.69 -0.53
C ILE A 12 -4.58 11.99 -1.39
N GLU A 13 -5.25 13.10 -1.09
CA GLU A 13 -6.43 13.54 -1.83
C GLU A 13 -6.07 14.09 -3.21
N LYS A 14 -7.01 13.97 -4.13
CA LYS A 14 -6.92 14.57 -5.46
C LYS A 14 -6.67 16.08 -5.35
N ASN A 15 -5.83 16.60 -6.23
CA ASN A 15 -5.48 18.04 -6.30
C ASN A 15 -4.74 18.56 -5.07
N THR A 16 -4.15 17.69 -4.27
CA THR A 16 -3.25 18.10 -3.19
C THR A 16 -2.01 18.78 -3.78
N THR A 17 -1.63 19.92 -3.22
CA THR A 17 -0.44 20.65 -3.68
C THR A 17 0.82 19.82 -3.42
N VAL A 18 1.67 19.68 -4.44
CA VAL A 18 2.96 18.99 -4.31
C VAL A 18 4.10 20.01 -4.14
N PRO A 19 5.20 19.67 -3.43
CA PRO A 19 5.46 18.38 -2.79
C PRO A 19 4.60 18.15 -1.55
N THR A 20 4.31 16.90 -1.26
CA THR A 20 3.50 16.53 -0.09
C THR A 20 3.92 15.16 0.46
N ALA A 21 3.61 14.93 1.72
CA ALA A 21 3.84 13.63 2.36
C ALA A 21 2.67 13.32 3.31
N ARG A 22 2.25 12.05 3.32
CA ARG A 22 1.21 11.55 4.22
C ARG A 22 1.57 10.15 4.66
N SER A 23 1.21 9.80 5.88
CA SER A 23 1.40 8.45 6.39
C SER A 23 0.16 7.94 7.12
N HIS A 24 0.05 6.62 7.19
CA HIS A 24 -1.02 5.94 7.90
C HIS A 24 -0.52 4.60 8.41
N ILE A 25 -1.07 4.14 9.53
CA ILE A 25 -0.71 2.85 10.10
C ILE A 25 -1.72 1.80 9.64
N PHE A 26 -1.20 0.68 9.12
CA PHE A 26 -1.99 -0.48 8.71
C PHE A 26 -1.62 -1.67 9.59
N THR A 27 -2.48 -2.66 9.63
CA THR A 27 -2.26 -3.87 10.42
C THR A 27 -2.42 -5.11 9.54
N THR A 28 -1.95 -6.26 10.05
CA THR A 28 -2.16 -7.55 9.42
C THR A 28 -3.63 -7.95 9.46
N THR A 29 -4.05 -8.79 8.51
CA THR A 29 -5.45 -9.23 8.38
C THR A 29 -5.66 -10.69 8.74
N ARG A 30 -4.58 -11.42 9.03
CA ARG A 30 -4.60 -12.85 9.36
C ARG A 30 -3.71 -13.13 10.55
N ASP A 31 -4.02 -14.19 11.29
CA ASP A 31 -3.14 -14.70 12.36
C ASP A 31 -1.86 -15.22 11.73
N ASP A 32 -0.74 -14.98 12.39
CA ASP A 32 0.60 -15.43 11.98
C ASP A 32 1.03 -14.97 10.58
N GLN A 33 0.50 -13.86 10.11
CA GLN A 33 0.92 -13.24 8.86
C GLN A 33 2.31 -12.63 9.02
N THR A 34 3.28 -13.08 8.21
CA THR A 34 4.68 -12.64 8.29
C THR A 34 5.11 -11.68 7.19
N SER A 35 4.23 -11.41 6.24
CA SER A 35 4.49 -10.42 5.18
C SER A 35 3.23 -9.69 4.77
N VAL A 36 3.43 -8.46 4.29
CA VAL A 36 2.35 -7.64 3.75
C VAL A 36 2.75 -7.13 2.37
N LYS A 37 1.80 -6.99 1.49
CA LYS A 37 2.00 -6.45 0.15
C LYS A 37 1.28 -5.10 0.05
N ILE A 38 2.02 -4.09 -0.37
CA ILE A 38 1.49 -2.75 -0.55
C ILE A 38 1.28 -2.51 -2.04
N LEU A 39 0.03 -2.28 -2.43
CA LEU A 39 -0.34 -1.90 -3.79
C LEU A 39 -0.50 -0.38 -3.84
N VAL A 40 0.33 0.27 -4.64
CA VAL A 40 0.32 1.72 -4.83
C VAL A 40 -0.59 2.03 -6.01
N MET A 41 -1.62 2.82 -5.77
CA MET A 41 -2.68 3.09 -6.73
C MET A 41 -3.01 4.56 -6.82
N GLN A 42 -3.60 4.97 -7.94
CA GLN A 42 -4.19 6.30 -8.06
C GLN A 42 -5.58 6.20 -8.69
N GLY A 43 -6.48 7.07 -8.30
CA GLY A 43 -7.85 7.11 -8.78
C GLY A 43 -8.81 7.64 -7.74
N GLU A 44 -10.08 7.65 -8.06
CA GLU A 44 -11.12 8.21 -7.20
C GLU A 44 -12.15 7.17 -6.74
N SER A 45 -12.11 5.94 -7.27
CA SER A 45 -13.04 4.90 -6.87
C SER A 45 -12.70 4.35 -5.48
N GLU A 46 -13.72 4.01 -4.71
CA GLU A 46 -13.55 3.35 -3.42
C GLU A 46 -13.13 1.88 -3.59
N ARG A 47 -13.35 1.31 -4.76
CA ARG A 47 -12.94 -0.05 -5.09
C ARG A 47 -11.56 -0.03 -5.73
N ALA A 48 -10.62 -0.75 -5.13
CA ALA A 48 -9.24 -0.79 -5.60
C ALA A 48 -9.12 -1.21 -7.07
N GLU A 49 -9.91 -2.19 -7.49
CA GLU A 49 -9.88 -2.73 -8.85
C GLU A 49 -10.26 -1.74 -9.95
N GLU A 50 -10.95 -0.65 -9.59
CA GLU A 50 -11.35 0.40 -10.51
C GLU A 50 -10.32 1.52 -10.62
N ASN A 51 -9.26 1.46 -9.81
CA ASN A 51 -8.18 2.45 -9.82
C ASN A 51 -6.96 1.93 -10.57
N GLU A 52 -6.09 2.84 -10.96
CA GLU A 52 -4.87 2.53 -11.68
C GLU A 52 -3.79 2.07 -10.70
N ILE A 53 -3.17 0.92 -10.98
CA ILE A 53 -2.06 0.40 -10.17
C ILE A 53 -0.75 0.98 -10.69
N LEU A 54 0.00 1.67 -9.83
CA LEU A 54 1.28 2.27 -10.18
C LEU A 54 2.45 1.33 -9.85
N GLY A 55 2.29 0.47 -8.86
CA GLY A 55 3.33 -0.47 -8.45
C GLY A 55 2.94 -1.26 -7.22
N GLU A 56 3.81 -2.20 -6.85
CA GLU A 56 3.65 -3.01 -5.64
C GLU A 56 4.99 -3.34 -5.01
N PHE A 57 4.99 -3.60 -3.71
CA PHE A 57 6.16 -4.13 -3.02
C PHE A 57 5.73 -4.94 -1.79
N VAL A 58 6.63 -5.76 -1.28
CA VAL A 58 6.37 -6.65 -0.15
C VAL A 58 7.30 -6.32 1.02
N LEU A 59 6.74 -6.20 2.21
CA LEU A 59 7.51 -6.13 3.45
C LEU A 59 7.41 -7.50 4.12
N THR A 60 8.56 -8.13 4.38
CA THR A 60 8.67 -9.46 4.97
C THR A 60 9.29 -9.41 6.35
N GLY A 61 9.31 -10.57 7.03
CA GLY A 61 9.98 -10.68 8.33
C GLY A 61 9.19 -10.11 9.49
N LEU A 62 7.88 -10.00 9.34
CA LEU A 62 7.00 -9.61 10.46
C LEU A 62 6.91 -10.77 11.46
N ARG A 63 6.77 -10.45 12.75
CA ARG A 63 6.59 -11.50 13.75
C ARG A 63 5.24 -12.18 13.60
N LYS A 64 5.17 -13.45 13.99
CA LYS A 64 3.90 -14.16 14.05
C LYS A 64 3.10 -13.66 15.24
N ALA A 65 1.92 -13.15 14.99
CA ALA A 65 1.05 -12.58 16.00
C ALA A 65 -0.40 -12.70 15.57
N SER A 66 -1.31 -12.42 16.48
CA SER A 66 -2.73 -12.41 16.16
C SER A 66 -3.06 -11.30 15.18
N ARG A 67 -4.07 -11.54 14.38
CA ARG A 67 -4.60 -10.58 13.43
C ARG A 67 -4.72 -9.19 14.05
N GLY A 68 -4.19 -8.18 13.37
CA GLY A 68 -4.29 -6.78 13.78
C GLY A 68 -3.26 -6.32 14.81
N GLU A 69 -2.40 -7.22 15.33
CA GLU A 69 -1.39 -6.85 16.32
C GLU A 69 -0.15 -6.20 15.73
N VAL A 70 0.29 -6.64 14.55
CA VAL A 70 1.49 -6.08 13.90
C VAL A 70 1.11 -4.82 13.15
N GLU A 71 1.79 -3.72 13.46
CA GLU A 71 1.54 -2.41 12.86
C GLU A 71 2.63 -2.07 11.85
N VAL A 72 2.21 -1.60 10.68
CA VAL A 72 3.09 -1.18 9.60
C VAL A 72 2.71 0.25 9.22
N GLU A 73 3.67 1.16 9.33
CA GLU A 73 3.46 2.54 8.89
C GLU A 73 3.83 2.69 7.42
N VAL A 74 2.88 3.17 6.63
CA VAL A 74 3.09 3.43 5.20
C VAL A 74 3.12 4.94 4.98
N THR A 75 4.20 5.43 4.38
CA THR A 75 4.39 6.85 4.10
C THR A 75 4.46 7.05 2.59
N PHE A 76 3.62 7.96 2.10
CA PHE A 76 3.62 8.41 0.71
C PHE A 76 4.23 9.80 0.63
N GLU A 77 5.17 9.98 -0.29
CA GLU A 77 5.74 11.28 -0.62
C GLU A 77 5.61 11.52 -2.12
N ILE A 78 5.14 12.70 -2.49
CA ILE A 78 5.08 13.10 -3.90
C ILE A 78 5.97 14.33 -4.05
N SER A 79 6.99 14.24 -4.93
CA SER A 79 7.88 15.35 -5.23
C SER A 79 7.21 16.38 -6.14
N ALA A 80 7.82 17.55 -6.27
CA ALA A 80 7.34 18.59 -7.19
C ALA A 80 7.31 18.11 -8.65
N ASP A 81 8.11 17.09 -8.98
CA ASP A 81 8.18 16.53 -10.35
C ASP A 81 7.17 15.39 -10.56
N GLY A 82 6.33 15.08 -9.58
CA GLY A 82 5.33 14.03 -9.69
C GLY A 82 5.85 12.62 -9.43
N ILE A 83 7.03 12.49 -8.83
CA ILE A 83 7.59 11.19 -8.44
C ILE A 83 7.01 10.77 -7.09
N VAL A 84 6.43 9.58 -7.04
CA VAL A 84 5.81 9.02 -5.84
C VAL A 84 6.78 8.05 -5.19
N SER A 85 7.12 8.30 -3.93
CA SER A 85 7.94 7.41 -3.11
C SER A 85 7.07 6.85 -1.99
N VAL A 86 7.05 5.53 -1.83
CA VAL A 86 6.24 4.84 -0.83
C VAL A 86 7.15 3.99 0.03
N THR A 87 7.07 4.16 1.35
CA THR A 87 7.85 3.40 2.32
C THR A 87 6.92 2.71 3.30
N ALA A 88 7.13 1.41 3.51
CA ALA A 88 6.42 0.64 4.54
C ALA A 88 7.42 0.24 5.61
N ARG A 89 7.11 0.53 6.87
CA ARG A 89 7.99 0.28 8.01
C ARG A 89 7.28 -0.51 9.10
N ASP A 90 7.91 -1.62 9.52
CA ASP A 90 7.48 -2.37 10.70
C ASP A 90 7.84 -1.55 11.94
N LEU A 91 6.84 -1.13 12.70
CA LEU A 91 7.03 -0.27 13.88
C LEU A 91 7.74 -0.96 15.04
N GLU A 92 7.74 -2.29 15.09
CA GLU A 92 8.45 -3.03 16.14
C GLU A 92 9.94 -3.19 15.86
N THR A 93 10.29 -3.57 14.63
CA THR A 93 11.68 -3.90 14.27
C THR A 93 12.42 -2.76 13.59
N GLY A 94 11.70 -1.79 13.05
CA GLY A 94 12.28 -0.73 12.24
C GLY A 94 12.62 -1.17 10.82
N LYS A 95 12.31 -2.41 10.44
CA LYS A 95 12.49 -2.90 9.07
C LYS A 95 11.62 -2.13 8.11
N GLU A 96 12.17 -1.77 6.95
CA GLU A 96 11.41 -1.03 5.95
C GLU A 96 11.74 -1.48 4.54
N GLN A 97 10.77 -1.27 3.65
CA GLN A 97 10.91 -1.42 2.21
C GLN A 97 10.30 -0.19 1.54
N SER A 98 10.82 0.16 0.40
CA SER A 98 10.30 1.32 -0.34
C SER A 98 10.29 1.05 -1.84
N ILE A 99 9.44 1.81 -2.52
CA ILE A 99 9.38 1.82 -3.99
C ILE A 99 9.24 3.26 -4.46
N THR A 100 9.80 3.56 -5.62
CA THR A 100 9.65 4.86 -6.27
C THR A 100 8.99 4.61 -7.62
N VAL A 101 7.88 5.29 -7.88
CA VAL A 101 7.13 5.13 -9.12
C VAL A 101 6.82 6.49 -9.75
N ASN A 102 6.67 6.49 -11.07
CA ASN A 102 6.20 7.66 -11.78
C ASN A 102 4.67 7.54 -11.90
N ALA A 103 3.94 8.59 -11.51
CA ALA A 103 2.48 8.59 -11.54
C ALA A 103 1.88 8.41 -12.95
N THR A 104 2.70 8.42 -14.00
CA THR A 104 2.25 8.16 -15.37
C THR A 104 2.45 6.69 -15.80
N GLY A 105 3.06 5.85 -14.96
CA GLY A 105 3.26 4.43 -15.25
C GLY A 105 1.96 3.66 -15.17
N THR A 106 1.72 2.75 -16.13
CA THR A 106 0.53 1.90 -16.12
C THR A 106 0.91 0.44 -16.34
N LEU A 107 0.18 -0.46 -15.67
CA LEU A 107 0.26 -1.90 -15.90
C LEU A 107 -0.89 -2.30 -16.81
N ASP A 108 -0.74 -3.39 -17.58
CA ASP A 108 -1.84 -3.89 -18.41
C ASP A 108 -2.92 -4.59 -17.55
N GLU A 109 -4.09 -4.83 -18.13
CA GLU A 109 -5.22 -5.42 -17.41
C GLU A 109 -4.92 -6.83 -16.85
N ASN A 110 -4.15 -7.63 -17.56
CA ASN A 110 -3.80 -8.97 -17.11
C ASN A 110 -2.87 -8.92 -15.92
N GLU A 111 -1.88 -8.04 -15.94
CA GLU A 111 -0.97 -7.82 -14.81
C GLU A 111 -1.73 -7.33 -13.59
N ILE A 112 -2.65 -6.38 -13.77
CA ILE A 112 -3.49 -5.84 -12.71
C ILE A 112 -4.34 -6.93 -12.08
N GLN A 113 -5.01 -7.75 -12.89
CA GLN A 113 -5.87 -8.81 -12.40
C GLN A 113 -5.08 -9.85 -11.60
N GLN A 114 -3.91 -10.24 -12.08
CA GLN A 114 -3.04 -11.18 -11.39
C GLN A 114 -2.58 -10.64 -10.04
N ILE A 115 -2.19 -9.38 -9.98
CA ILE A 115 -1.76 -8.71 -8.75
C ILE A 115 -2.90 -8.71 -7.72
N ILE A 116 -4.10 -8.35 -8.14
CA ILE A 116 -5.28 -8.31 -7.26
C ILE A 116 -5.60 -9.70 -6.71
N GLU A 117 -5.58 -10.74 -7.55
CA GLU A 117 -5.86 -12.11 -7.14
C GLU A 117 -4.83 -12.63 -6.13
N GLU A 118 -3.54 -12.34 -6.34
CA GLU A 118 -2.46 -12.77 -5.45
C GLU A 118 -2.43 -12.01 -4.14
N HIS A 119 -3.00 -10.82 -4.10
CA HIS A 119 -2.92 -9.92 -2.95
C HIS A 119 -3.63 -10.45 -1.70
N GLU A 120 -4.63 -11.32 -1.86
CA GLU A 120 -5.45 -11.82 -0.74
C GLU A 120 -4.63 -12.35 0.45
N LEU A 121 -3.51 -13.02 0.16
CA LEU A 121 -2.65 -13.59 1.20
C LEU A 121 -1.79 -12.54 1.93
N TYR A 122 -1.68 -11.34 1.39
CA TYR A 122 -0.79 -10.28 1.86
C TYR A 122 -1.50 -8.99 2.22
N GLU A 123 -2.82 -9.03 2.36
CA GLU A 123 -3.64 -7.84 2.62
C GLU A 123 -3.27 -7.11 3.91
N VAL A 124 -3.51 -5.82 3.89
CA VAL A 124 -3.45 -4.95 5.07
C VAL A 124 -4.82 -4.31 5.31
N GLN A 125 -5.05 -3.84 6.54
CA GLN A 125 -6.25 -3.05 6.87
C GLN A 125 -5.83 -1.77 7.57
N ALA A 126 -6.58 -0.70 7.33
CA ALA A 126 -6.31 0.57 7.99
C ALA A 126 -6.60 0.44 9.50
N LYS A 127 -5.71 0.97 10.32
CA LYS A 127 -5.95 1.02 11.76
C LYS A 127 -6.95 2.12 12.07
N ALA A 128 -7.99 1.77 12.79
CA ALA A 128 -9.03 2.71 13.19
C ALA A 128 -8.51 3.71 14.23
#